data_e2ec2d32b59c4a9d92e962457ad45e70
#
_entry.id   e2ec2d32b59c4a9d92e962457ad45e70
#
_cell.length_a   1.000
_cell.length_b   1.000
_cell.length_c   1.000
_cell.angle_alpha   90.00
_cell.angle_beta   90.00
_cell.angle_gamma   90.00
#
_symmetry.space_group_name_H-M   'P 1'
#
loop_
_entity.id
_entity.type
_entity.pdbx_description
1 polymer ?
#
loop_
_entity_poly.entity_id
_entity_poly.type
_entity_poly.pdbx_seq_one_letter_code
_entity_poly.pdbx_strand_id
1 'polypeptide(L)'
;MTIVIHPEDLSEDAAFAVPVREALHSDPEIGLHLPKTEARILAALKALKIDDVHTNIGGGAVSGIVAILRGTKPGRTIALRADTDALPIEEKTGKDYASRTPGRMHACGHDGHTAALLTVLSYLSRHRDFAGTLIAV
;
A
#
# COMPACT_ATOMS: atom_id res chain seq x y z
N MET A 1 -18.57 -8.28 -20.17
CA MET A 1 -17.78 -7.16 -20.72
C MET A 1 -16.47 -7.14 -19.98
N THR A 2 -15.36 -7.30 -20.67
CA THR A 2 -14.01 -7.20 -20.07
C THR A 2 -13.59 -5.73 -20.08
N ILE A 3 -13.30 -5.17 -18.93
CA ILE A 3 -12.72 -3.83 -18.81
C ILE A 3 -11.22 -4.00 -18.99
N VAL A 4 -10.63 -3.28 -19.94
CA VAL A 4 -9.18 -3.20 -20.11
C VAL A 4 -8.73 -1.87 -19.49
N ILE A 5 -7.80 -1.93 -18.54
CA ILE A 5 -7.20 -0.75 -17.89
C ILE A 5 -5.81 -0.59 -18.49
N HIS A 6 -5.53 0.57 -19.05
CA HIS A 6 -4.21 0.91 -19.58
C HIS A 6 -3.38 1.65 -18.53
N PRO A 7 -2.04 1.59 -18.60
CA PRO A 7 -1.17 2.30 -17.64
C PRO A 7 -1.47 3.80 -17.53
N GLU A 8 -1.82 4.45 -18.62
CA GLU A 8 -2.20 5.88 -18.65
C GLU A 8 -3.45 6.18 -17.82
N ASP A 9 -4.37 5.22 -17.69
CA ASP A 9 -5.59 5.38 -16.88
C ASP A 9 -5.29 5.45 -15.38
N LEU A 10 -4.10 5.02 -14.96
CA LEU A 10 -3.65 4.98 -13.58
C LEU A 10 -2.73 6.16 -13.20
N SER A 11 -2.52 7.12 -14.07
CA SER A 11 -1.55 8.20 -13.85
C SER A 11 -1.84 9.03 -12.60
N GLU A 12 -3.10 9.35 -12.35
CA GLU A 12 -3.53 10.09 -11.17
C GLU A 12 -3.34 9.27 -9.88
N ASP A 13 -3.67 7.98 -9.94
CA ASP A 13 -3.56 7.06 -8.81
C ASP A 13 -2.10 6.75 -8.47
N ALA A 14 -1.25 6.65 -9.49
CA ALA A 14 0.20 6.54 -9.30
C ALA A 14 0.78 7.82 -8.69
N ALA A 15 0.34 8.99 -9.15
CA ALA A 15 0.76 10.27 -8.57
C ALA A 15 0.36 10.43 -7.10
N PHE A 16 -0.75 9.82 -6.68
CA PHE A 16 -1.14 9.71 -5.27
C PHE A 16 -0.22 8.78 -4.48
N ALA A 17 0.17 7.63 -5.04
CA ALA A 17 0.92 6.58 -4.34
C ALA A 17 2.43 6.83 -4.27
N VAL A 18 3.02 7.53 -5.25
CA VAL A 18 4.47 7.80 -5.31
C VAL A 18 5.00 8.54 -4.08
N PRO A 19 4.40 9.64 -3.60
CA PRO A 19 4.86 10.31 -2.37
C PRO A 19 4.79 9.41 -1.13
N VAL A 20 3.80 8.51 -1.06
CA VAL A 20 3.70 7.54 0.04
C VAL A 20 4.86 6.56 -0.03
N ARG A 21 5.18 6.03 -1.21
CA ARG A 21 6.35 5.18 -1.44
C ARG A 21 7.65 5.86 -0.97
N GLU A 22 7.88 7.10 -1.39
CA GLU A 22 9.10 7.85 -1.04
C GLU A 22 9.19 8.10 0.47
N ALA A 23 8.08 8.38 1.12
CA ALA A 23 8.01 8.53 2.57
C ALA A 23 8.30 7.22 3.33
N LEU A 24 7.82 6.08 2.82
CA LEU A 24 8.15 4.75 3.36
C LEU A 24 9.63 4.45 3.17
N HIS A 25 10.15 4.69 1.96
CA HIS A 25 11.55 4.45 1.62
C HIS A 25 12.52 5.24 2.49
N SER A 26 12.19 6.49 2.78
CA SER A 26 13.05 7.39 3.57
C SER A 26 13.08 7.09 5.08
N ASP A 27 12.12 6.31 5.59
CA ASP A 27 12.04 5.97 7.03
C ASP A 27 11.65 4.48 7.20
N PRO A 28 12.54 3.58 6.78
CA PRO A 28 12.28 2.14 6.74
C PRO A 28 12.28 1.51 8.13
N GLU A 29 11.34 0.59 8.35
CA GLU A 29 11.25 -0.22 9.56
C GLU A 29 11.47 -1.69 9.24
N ILE A 30 12.05 -2.46 10.16
CA ILE A 30 12.43 -3.86 9.98
C ILE A 30 11.60 -4.74 10.90
N GLY A 31 11.25 -5.94 10.43
CA GLY A 31 10.53 -6.95 11.19
C GLY A 31 9.02 -6.81 11.11
N LEU A 32 8.34 -7.13 12.19
CA LEU A 32 6.88 -7.23 12.20
C LEU A 32 6.16 -6.08 12.91
N HIS A 33 6.89 -5.31 13.72
CA HIS A 33 6.35 -4.12 14.39
C HIS A 33 6.80 -2.86 13.68
N LEU A 34 5.90 -2.28 12.89
CA LEU A 34 6.18 -1.22 11.91
C LEU A 34 5.23 -0.02 12.12
N PRO A 35 5.23 0.62 13.30
CA PRO A 35 4.21 1.61 13.65
C PRO A 35 4.21 2.85 12.75
N LYS A 36 5.35 3.30 12.27
CA LYS A 36 5.44 4.46 11.36
C LYS A 36 4.95 4.11 9.96
N THR A 37 5.33 2.94 9.46
CA THR A 37 4.87 2.38 8.19
C THR A 37 3.35 2.23 8.20
N GLU A 38 2.82 1.60 9.25
CA GLU A 38 1.38 1.43 9.44
C GLU A 38 0.64 2.78 9.47
N ALA A 39 1.15 3.75 10.24
CA ALA A 39 0.54 5.09 10.33
C ALA A 39 0.50 5.81 8.96
N ARG A 40 1.54 5.68 8.14
CA ARG A 40 1.58 6.28 6.78
C ARG A 40 0.58 5.62 5.84
N ILE A 41 0.49 4.29 5.86
CA ILE A 41 -0.47 3.56 5.04
C ILE A 41 -1.91 3.90 5.47
N LEU A 42 -2.19 3.95 6.76
CA LEU A 42 -3.51 4.35 7.27
C LEU A 42 -3.89 5.78 6.88
N ALA A 43 -2.93 6.71 6.88
CA ALA A 43 -3.15 8.07 6.43
C ALA A 43 -3.50 8.12 4.93
N ALA A 44 -2.83 7.31 4.10
CA ALA A 44 -3.14 7.18 2.69
C ALA A 44 -4.53 6.57 2.47
N LEU A 45 -4.88 5.48 3.17
CA LEU A 45 -6.19 4.84 3.08
C LEU A 45 -7.34 5.77 3.49
N LYS A 46 -7.10 6.66 4.46
CA LYS A 46 -8.07 7.67 4.91
C LYS A 46 -8.46 8.67 3.83
N ALA A 47 -7.56 8.94 2.88
CA ALA A 47 -7.82 9.81 1.74
C ALA A 47 -8.68 9.12 0.66
N LEU A 48 -8.84 7.80 0.74
CA LEU A 48 -9.60 7.00 -0.20
C LEU A 48 -10.97 6.61 0.39
N LYS A 49 -11.93 6.32 -0.49
CA LYS A 49 -13.26 5.83 -0.09
C LYS A 49 -13.23 4.31 0.11
N ILE A 50 -12.54 3.84 1.15
CA ILE A 50 -12.48 2.42 1.53
C ILE A 50 -13.67 2.09 2.44
N ASP A 51 -14.27 0.92 2.27
CA ASP A 51 -15.47 0.53 3.02
C ASP A 51 -15.15 0.15 4.46
N ASP A 52 -14.11 -0.69 4.68
CA ASP A 52 -13.67 -1.08 6.00
C ASP A 52 -12.13 -1.09 6.06
N VAL A 53 -11.58 -0.66 7.17
CA VAL A 53 -10.14 -0.76 7.46
C VAL A 53 -9.97 -1.35 8.86
N HIS A 54 -9.25 -2.48 8.92
CA HIS A 54 -8.95 -3.18 10.15
C HIS A 54 -7.45 -3.12 10.43
N THR A 55 -7.11 -2.89 11.68
CA THR A 55 -5.74 -2.86 12.21
C THR A 55 -5.62 -3.84 13.36
N ASN A 56 -4.46 -3.92 14.00
CA ASN A 56 -4.23 -4.85 15.11
C ASN A 56 -4.38 -6.33 14.71
N ILE A 57 -4.14 -6.64 13.47
CA ILE A 57 -4.13 -8.01 12.98
C ILE A 57 -2.94 -8.73 13.63
N GLY A 58 -3.20 -9.75 14.43
CA GLY A 58 -2.15 -10.44 15.21
C GLY A 58 -1.96 -9.97 16.65
N GLY A 59 -2.94 -9.22 17.22
CA GLY A 59 -2.99 -8.91 18.65
C GLY A 59 -2.06 -7.78 19.12
N GLY A 60 -1.67 -6.85 18.22
CA GLY A 60 -0.92 -5.64 18.57
C GLY A 60 0.60 -5.82 18.63
N ALA A 61 1.11 -7.05 18.53
CA ALA A 61 2.55 -7.32 18.42
C ALA A 61 3.09 -7.19 16.99
N VAL A 62 2.19 -7.10 16.02
CA VAL A 62 2.48 -7.08 14.60
C VAL A 62 1.70 -5.93 13.96
N SER A 63 2.37 -5.13 13.15
CA SER A 63 1.70 -4.15 12.30
C SER A 63 1.08 -4.88 11.10
N GLY A 64 -0.22 -4.75 10.94
CA GLY A 64 -0.94 -5.36 9.83
C GLY A 64 -2.24 -4.63 9.58
N ILE A 65 -2.55 -4.42 8.30
CA ILE A 65 -3.74 -3.69 7.85
C ILE A 65 -4.52 -4.59 6.91
N VAL A 66 -5.83 -4.63 7.08
CA VAL A 66 -6.76 -5.21 6.11
C VAL A 66 -7.74 -4.13 5.68
N ALA A 67 -7.72 -3.79 4.40
CA ALA A 67 -8.66 -2.84 3.81
C ALA A 67 -9.63 -3.60 2.88
N ILE A 68 -10.91 -3.30 2.98
CA ILE A 68 -11.99 -3.94 2.21
C ILE A 68 -12.64 -2.93 1.30
N LEU A 69 -12.72 -3.26 0.03
CA LEU A 69 -13.31 -2.45 -1.01
C LEU A 69 -14.36 -3.26 -1.79
N ARG A 70 -15.62 -2.83 -1.73
CA ARG A 70 -16.74 -3.53 -2.38
C ARG A 70 -17.14 -2.85 -3.67
N GLY A 71 -17.29 -3.66 -4.72
CA GLY A 71 -17.96 -3.23 -5.95
C GLY A 71 -19.47 -3.12 -5.77
N THR A 72 -20.13 -2.53 -6.76
CA THR A 72 -21.59 -2.33 -6.76
C THR A 72 -22.38 -3.56 -7.21
N LYS A 73 -21.73 -4.60 -7.70
CA LYS A 73 -22.35 -5.82 -8.24
C LYS A 73 -21.90 -7.04 -7.43
N PRO A 74 -22.76 -8.04 -7.25
CA PRO A 74 -22.35 -9.31 -6.66
C PRO A 74 -21.24 -9.98 -7.47
N GLY A 75 -20.28 -10.60 -6.78
CA GLY A 75 -19.15 -11.25 -7.43
C GLY A 75 -18.22 -11.95 -6.45
N ARG A 76 -17.07 -12.39 -6.95
CA ARG A 76 -16.05 -13.08 -6.15
C ARG A 76 -15.31 -12.12 -5.25
N THR A 77 -14.73 -12.67 -4.17
CA THR A 77 -13.76 -11.97 -3.35
C THR A 77 -12.35 -12.31 -3.82
N ILE A 78 -11.53 -11.28 -4.00
CA ILE A 78 -10.11 -11.40 -4.36
C ILE A 78 -9.30 -10.74 -3.24
N ALA A 79 -8.20 -11.37 -2.83
CA ALA A 79 -7.23 -10.76 -1.92
C ALA A 79 -5.95 -10.41 -2.67
N LEU A 80 -5.45 -9.21 -2.42
CA LEU A 80 -4.12 -8.75 -2.83
C LEU A 80 -3.29 -8.44 -1.59
N ARG A 81 -2.01 -8.81 -1.62
CA ARG A 81 -1.08 -8.59 -0.51
C ARG A 81 0.11 -7.73 -0.94
N ALA A 82 0.50 -6.82 -0.07
CA ALA A 82 1.78 -6.13 -0.15
C ALA A 82 2.49 -6.25 1.20
N ASP A 83 3.72 -6.72 1.18
CA ASP A 83 4.62 -6.67 2.33
C ASP A 83 5.16 -5.25 2.54
N THR A 84 5.56 -4.93 3.77
CA THR A 84 5.82 -3.53 4.16
C THR A 84 7.11 -3.34 4.96
N ASP A 85 7.83 -4.41 5.26
CA ASP A 85 9.09 -4.38 6.01
C ASP A 85 10.29 -4.03 5.12
N ALA A 86 11.32 -3.49 5.76
CA ALA A 86 12.60 -3.18 5.15
C ALA A 86 13.68 -4.20 5.56
N LEU A 87 14.88 -4.05 5.01
CA LEU A 87 16.03 -4.93 5.26
C LEU A 87 17.14 -4.21 6.04
N PRO A 88 17.97 -4.96 6.81
CA PRO A 88 19.14 -4.42 7.52
C PRO A 88 20.32 -4.20 6.55
N ILE A 89 20.15 -3.27 5.62
CA ILE A 89 21.10 -2.94 4.56
C ILE A 89 21.38 -1.44 4.61
N GLU A 90 22.63 -1.04 4.50
CA GLU A 90 23.02 0.37 4.34
C GLU A 90 22.72 0.85 2.94
N GLU A 91 21.91 1.88 2.82
CA GLU A 91 21.56 2.46 1.52
C GLU A 91 22.68 3.37 0.98
N LYS A 92 23.01 3.19 -0.30
CA LYS A 92 24.01 3.97 -1.03
C LYS A 92 23.51 4.49 -2.38
N THR A 93 22.19 4.62 -2.54
CA THR A 93 21.58 5.01 -3.83
C THR A 93 21.79 6.49 -4.16
N GLY A 94 21.95 7.36 -3.17
CA GLY A 94 22.06 8.81 -3.36
C GLY A 94 20.77 9.47 -3.85
N LYS A 95 19.62 8.83 -3.71
CA LYS A 95 18.31 9.39 -4.05
C LYS A 95 17.87 10.43 -3.01
N ASP A 96 17.07 11.41 -3.44
CA ASP A 96 16.54 12.45 -2.56
C ASP A 96 15.65 11.86 -1.44
N TYR A 97 15.02 10.73 -1.71
CA TYR A 97 14.19 9.96 -0.76
C TYR A 97 14.94 8.77 -0.13
N ALA A 98 16.27 8.72 -0.23
CA ALA A 98 17.06 7.65 0.40
C ALA A 98 16.78 7.54 1.90
N SER A 99 16.99 6.35 2.46
CA SER A 99 16.80 6.07 3.88
C SER A 99 17.54 7.08 4.76
N ARG A 100 16.84 7.61 5.74
CA ARG A 100 17.40 8.48 6.80
C ARG A 100 17.77 7.69 8.04
N THR A 101 17.57 6.37 8.01
CA THR A 101 17.87 5.47 9.11
C THR A 101 19.09 4.62 8.74
N PRO A 102 20.29 4.87 9.32
CA PRO A 102 21.48 4.09 9.01
C PRO A 102 21.24 2.58 9.18
N GLY A 103 21.78 1.79 8.26
CA GLY A 103 21.67 0.33 8.28
C GLY A 103 20.29 -0.23 7.96
N ARG A 104 19.37 0.57 7.41
CA ARG A 104 18.05 0.11 6.98
C ARG A 104 17.69 0.63 5.60
N MET A 105 17.12 -0.22 4.76
CA MET A 105 16.73 0.15 3.40
C MET A 105 15.58 -0.72 2.90
N HIS A 106 14.66 -0.15 2.14
CA HIS A 106 13.70 -0.90 1.33
C HIS A 106 14.37 -1.52 0.09
N ALA A 107 15.38 -2.38 0.31
CA ALA A 107 16.17 -2.96 -0.77
C ALA A 107 15.44 -4.09 -1.53
N CYS A 108 14.36 -4.64 -0.97
CA CYS A 108 13.50 -5.64 -1.63
C CYS A 108 12.36 -5.00 -2.43
N GLY A 109 12.12 -3.69 -2.28
CA GLY A 109 11.06 -2.97 -2.99
C GLY A 109 9.66 -3.11 -2.38
N HIS A 110 9.54 -3.46 -1.09
CA HIS A 110 8.25 -3.58 -0.42
C HIS A 110 7.50 -2.24 -0.33
N ASP A 111 8.21 -1.12 -0.29
CA ASP A 111 7.66 0.22 -0.47
C ASP A 111 6.96 0.39 -1.83
N GLY A 112 7.54 -0.20 -2.88
CA GLY A 112 6.96 -0.25 -4.21
C GLY A 112 5.72 -1.16 -4.30
N HIS A 113 5.74 -2.34 -3.62
CA HIS A 113 4.57 -3.22 -3.52
C HIS A 113 3.40 -2.50 -2.84
N THR A 114 3.67 -1.81 -1.74
CA THR A 114 2.69 -0.99 -1.03
C THR A 114 2.10 0.10 -1.94
N ALA A 115 2.96 0.83 -2.65
CA ALA A 115 2.51 1.88 -3.58
C ALA A 115 1.67 1.31 -4.73
N ALA A 116 2.05 0.16 -5.28
CA ALA A 116 1.26 -0.50 -6.32
C ALA A 116 -0.13 -0.89 -5.82
N LEU A 117 -0.23 -1.45 -4.61
CA LEU A 117 -1.51 -1.81 -4.00
C LEU A 117 -2.36 -0.56 -3.69
N LEU A 118 -1.76 0.52 -3.21
CA LEU A 118 -2.44 1.80 -2.99
C LEU A 118 -2.95 2.41 -4.31
N THR A 119 -2.20 2.27 -5.41
CA THR A 119 -2.64 2.69 -6.75
C THR A 119 -3.91 1.95 -7.17
N VAL A 120 -3.94 0.62 -6.98
CA VAL A 120 -5.13 -0.21 -7.26
C VAL A 120 -6.32 0.22 -6.41
N LEU A 121 -6.10 0.41 -5.10
CA LEU A 121 -7.15 0.85 -4.18
C LEU A 121 -7.67 2.25 -4.53
N SER A 122 -6.80 3.17 -4.90
CA SER A 122 -7.17 4.52 -5.34
C SER A 122 -8.07 4.46 -6.56
N TYR A 123 -7.64 3.76 -7.62
CA TYR A 123 -8.41 3.60 -8.84
C TYR A 123 -9.79 2.98 -8.57
N LEU A 124 -9.82 1.81 -7.92
CA LEU A 124 -11.07 1.09 -7.67
C LEU A 124 -11.99 1.81 -6.67
N SER A 125 -11.46 2.62 -5.76
CA SER A 125 -12.27 3.44 -4.86
C SER A 125 -13.11 4.50 -5.59
N ARG A 126 -12.66 4.92 -6.77
CA ARG A 126 -13.34 5.86 -7.66
C ARG A 126 -14.18 5.16 -8.75
N HIS A 127 -13.84 3.92 -9.09
CA HIS A 127 -14.49 3.13 -10.14
C HIS A 127 -15.14 1.87 -9.55
N ARG A 128 -16.27 2.06 -8.85
CA ARG A 128 -16.94 1.01 -8.06
C ARG A 128 -17.85 0.08 -8.89
N ASP A 129 -17.98 0.24 -10.18
CA ASP A 129 -18.89 -0.55 -11.03
C ASP A 129 -18.40 -1.97 -11.35
N PHE A 130 -17.43 -2.46 -10.60
CA PHE A 130 -16.95 -3.84 -10.67
C PHE A 130 -17.83 -4.81 -9.85
N ALA A 131 -17.68 -6.11 -10.12
CA ALA A 131 -18.36 -7.18 -9.39
C ALA A 131 -17.46 -7.80 -8.33
N GLY A 132 -17.97 -7.94 -7.11
CA GLY A 132 -17.28 -8.61 -6.02
C GLY A 132 -16.61 -7.68 -5.02
N THR A 133 -15.62 -8.22 -4.30
CA THR A 133 -14.92 -7.55 -3.21
C THR A 133 -13.42 -7.69 -3.37
N LEU A 134 -12.68 -6.60 -3.19
CA LEU A 134 -11.23 -6.62 -3.03
C LEU A 134 -10.88 -6.53 -1.54
N ILE A 135 -10.04 -7.44 -1.08
CA ILE A 135 -9.39 -7.39 0.23
C ILE A 135 -7.90 -7.08 0.00
N ALA A 136 -7.42 -5.97 0.53
CA ALA A 136 -6.00 -5.60 0.52
C ALA A 136 -5.40 -5.91 1.90
N VAL A 137 -4.27 -6.63 1.90
CA VAL A 137 -3.58 -7.09 3.12
C VAL A 137 -2.14 -6.62 3.12
#